data_253335b27b3d48b59bc95285d4c49d69
#
_entry.id   253335b27b3d48b59bc95285d4c49d69
#
_cell.length_a   1.000
_cell.length_b   1.000
_cell.length_c   1.000
_cell.angle_alpha   90.00
_cell.angle_beta   90.00
_cell.angle_gamma   90.00
#
_symmetry.space_group_name_H-M   'P 1'
#
loop_
_entity.id
_entity.type
_entity.pdbx_description
1 polymer ?
#
loop_
_entity_poly.entity_id
_entity_poly.type
_entity_poly.pdbx_seq_one_letter_code
_entity_poly.pdbx_strand_id
1 'polypeptide(L)'
;MAKVQVDFKILRYPLPITLVGAAVEGKPNFLTIGYFAILSHLPPIVSVSLYKGHYTIKGIKETGAYSENFPSANMVKITDYCGIFSGRKVDKSNLFKSFYGQLNTAPMIEECPLNFECKLFQTIEAGNNIIFLGEVVSV
;
A
#
# COMPACT_ATOMS: atom_id res chain seq x y z
N MET A 1 35.49 -8.60 -10.52
CA MET A 1 34.40 -7.99 -11.32
C MET A 1 34.54 -6.47 -11.32
N ALA A 2 34.59 -5.86 -12.49
CA ALA A 2 34.62 -4.41 -12.61
C ALA A 2 33.22 -3.83 -12.28
N LYS A 3 33.18 -2.75 -11.49
CA LYS A 3 31.96 -2.01 -11.18
C LYS A 3 31.90 -0.77 -12.05
N VAL A 4 30.70 -0.41 -12.48
CA VAL A 4 30.44 0.82 -13.23
C VAL A 4 29.46 1.69 -12.46
N GLN A 5 29.65 2.99 -12.53
CA GLN A 5 28.69 3.94 -12.00
C GLN A 5 27.46 3.98 -12.94
N VAL A 6 26.26 3.92 -12.36
CA VAL A 6 25.01 4.05 -13.10
C VAL A 6 24.25 5.31 -12.67
N ASP A 7 23.32 5.76 -13.50
CA ASP A 7 22.46 6.91 -13.19
C ASP A 7 21.61 6.59 -11.94
N PHE A 8 21.55 7.51 -10.99
CA PHE A 8 20.75 7.39 -9.77
C PHE A 8 19.24 7.18 -10.05
N LYS A 9 18.77 7.50 -11.27
CA LYS A 9 17.39 7.21 -11.70
C LYS A 9 17.11 5.72 -11.83
N ILE A 10 18.15 4.88 -11.83
CA ILE A 10 18.04 3.41 -11.89
C ILE A 10 18.14 2.83 -10.48
N LEU A 11 17.46 3.40 -9.50
CA LEU A 11 17.35 2.84 -8.15
C LEU A 11 16.31 1.71 -8.16
N ARG A 12 16.69 0.56 -8.73
CA ARG A 12 15.81 -0.62 -8.81
C ARG A 12 16.56 -1.85 -8.33
N TYR A 13 15.94 -2.52 -7.39
CA TYR A 13 16.36 -3.82 -6.87
C TYR A 13 15.11 -4.63 -6.55
N PRO A 14 15.20 -5.94 -6.29
CA PRO A 14 14.04 -6.74 -5.92
C PRO A 14 13.32 -6.15 -4.70
N LEU A 15 12.08 -5.73 -4.90
CA LEU A 15 11.19 -5.17 -3.89
C LEU A 15 9.92 -6.02 -3.82
N PRO A 16 9.33 -6.22 -2.64
CA PRO A 16 8.01 -6.83 -2.56
C PRO A 16 6.99 -5.92 -3.26
N ILE A 17 6.10 -6.52 -4.03
CA ILE A 17 4.96 -5.81 -4.61
C ILE A 17 3.77 -6.08 -3.72
N THR A 18 3.15 -5.01 -3.24
CA THR A 18 1.99 -5.08 -2.35
C THR A 18 0.85 -4.22 -2.87
N LEU A 19 -0.35 -4.45 -2.33
CA LEU A 19 -1.55 -3.66 -2.59
C LEU A 19 -1.93 -2.91 -1.31
N VAL A 20 -1.77 -1.59 -1.33
CA VAL A 20 -2.27 -0.72 -0.25
C VAL A 20 -3.77 -0.56 -0.40
N GLY A 21 -4.52 -0.90 0.63
CA GLY A 21 -5.96 -0.68 0.70
C GLY A 21 -6.31 0.48 1.63
N ALA A 22 -7.19 1.36 1.19
CA ALA A 22 -7.76 2.42 2.01
C ALA A 22 -9.20 2.71 1.59
N ALA A 23 -10.05 3.08 2.52
CA ALA A 23 -11.38 3.57 2.21
C ALA A 23 -11.30 5.04 1.78
N VAL A 24 -11.69 5.32 0.55
CA VAL A 24 -11.76 6.68 0.01
C VAL A 24 -13.22 7.02 -0.23
N GLU A 25 -13.71 8.07 0.43
CA GLU A 25 -15.13 8.44 0.38
C GLU A 25 -16.08 7.26 0.71
N GLY A 26 -15.67 6.45 1.69
CA GLY A 26 -16.43 5.28 2.13
C GLY A 26 -16.33 4.03 1.24
N LYS A 27 -15.56 4.07 0.15
CA LYS A 27 -15.40 2.94 -0.78
C LYS A 27 -14.00 2.35 -0.70
N PRO A 28 -13.85 1.01 -0.74
CA PRO A 28 -12.55 0.36 -0.87
C PRO A 28 -11.81 0.84 -2.12
N ASN A 29 -10.55 1.20 -1.94
CA ASN A 29 -9.65 1.54 -3.04
C ASN A 29 -8.30 0.88 -2.81
N PHE A 30 -7.68 0.38 -3.87
CA PHE A 30 -6.43 -0.37 -3.81
C PHE A 30 -5.41 0.20 -4.78
N LEU A 31 -4.16 0.25 -4.34
CA LEU A 31 -3.03 0.78 -5.11
C LEU A 31 -1.84 -0.17 -4.98
N THR A 32 -1.28 -0.56 -6.12
CA THR A 32 -0.06 -1.35 -6.15
C THR A 32 1.16 -0.48 -5.89
N ILE A 33 2.00 -0.91 -4.96
CA ILE A 33 3.25 -0.25 -4.62
C ILE A 33 4.42 -1.24 -4.54
N GLY A 34 5.64 -0.69 -4.63
CA GLY A 34 6.89 -1.42 -4.36
C GLY A 34 7.67 -0.85 -3.17
N TYR A 35 7.25 0.28 -2.61
CA TYR A 35 7.97 0.94 -1.51
C TYR A 35 7.32 0.61 -0.16
N PHE A 36 7.48 -0.63 0.25
CA PHE A 36 7.07 -1.17 1.54
C PHE A 36 8.31 -1.57 2.35
N ALA A 37 8.30 -1.32 3.66
CA ALA A 37 9.33 -1.80 4.55
C ALA A 37 8.81 -2.06 5.98
N ILE A 38 9.39 -3.07 6.63
CA ILE A 38 9.24 -3.31 8.07
C ILE A 38 10.23 -2.42 8.80
N LEU A 39 9.76 -1.63 9.76
CA LEU A 39 10.59 -0.68 10.51
C LEU A 39 10.85 -1.11 11.95
N SER A 40 9.91 -1.78 12.59
CA SER A 40 10.02 -2.20 13.99
C SER A 40 9.20 -3.46 14.23
N HIS A 41 9.64 -4.29 15.17
CA HIS A 41 8.89 -5.46 15.62
C HIS A 41 8.12 -5.22 16.91
N LEU A 42 8.57 -4.25 17.73
CA LEU A 42 7.92 -3.97 19.02
C LEU A 42 7.94 -2.45 19.31
N PRO A 43 6.82 -1.73 19.10
CA PRO A 43 5.62 -2.22 18.43
C PRO A 43 5.88 -2.57 16.95
N PRO A 44 5.01 -3.38 16.32
CA PRO A 44 5.16 -3.74 14.92
C PRO A 44 4.79 -2.55 14.03
N ILE A 45 5.79 -1.92 13.40
CA ILE A 45 5.62 -0.74 12.53
C ILE A 45 6.12 -1.07 11.13
N VAL A 46 5.30 -0.74 10.16
CA VAL A 46 5.62 -0.83 8.73
C VAL A 46 5.51 0.54 8.07
N SER A 47 6.16 0.72 6.94
CA SER A 47 6.05 1.94 6.14
C SER A 47 5.63 1.66 4.72
N VAL A 48 4.86 2.57 4.17
CA VAL A 48 4.54 2.65 2.74
C VAL A 48 4.85 4.05 2.24
N SER A 49 5.51 4.14 1.08
CA SER A 49 5.82 5.42 0.46
C SER A 49 5.01 5.60 -0.82
N LEU A 50 4.12 6.58 -0.83
CA LEU A 50 3.20 6.87 -1.93
C LEU A 50 3.55 8.19 -2.59
N TYR A 51 3.53 8.20 -3.93
CA TYR A 51 3.60 9.45 -4.69
C TYR A 51 2.43 10.38 -4.32
N LYS A 52 2.72 11.67 -4.12
CA LYS A 52 1.74 12.69 -3.66
C LYS A 52 0.46 12.78 -4.51
N GLY A 53 0.54 12.36 -5.77
CA GLY A 53 -0.60 12.30 -6.68
C GLY A 53 -1.52 11.07 -6.52
N HIS A 54 -1.17 10.08 -5.71
CA HIS A 54 -1.99 8.87 -5.55
C HIS A 54 -3.30 9.16 -4.83
N TYR A 55 -4.39 8.64 -5.40
CA TYR A 55 -5.75 8.82 -4.86
C TYR A 55 -5.95 8.18 -3.48
N THR A 56 -5.26 7.07 -3.21
CA THR A 56 -5.30 6.31 -1.95
C THR A 56 -4.89 7.15 -0.74
N ILE A 57 -4.01 8.15 -0.93
CA ILE A 57 -3.56 9.07 0.12
C ILE A 57 -4.74 9.75 0.82
N LYS A 58 -5.77 10.13 0.06
CA LYS A 58 -6.97 10.77 0.59
C LYS A 58 -7.63 9.87 1.64
N GLY A 59 -7.81 8.59 1.33
CA GLY A 59 -8.43 7.63 2.25
C GLY A 59 -7.61 7.39 3.51
N ILE A 60 -6.28 7.26 3.38
CA ILE A 60 -5.38 7.08 4.55
C ILE A 60 -5.48 8.28 5.50
N LYS A 61 -5.48 9.51 4.95
CA LYS A 61 -5.59 10.73 5.75
C LYS A 61 -6.96 10.91 6.38
N GLU A 62 -8.03 10.54 5.69
CA GLU A 62 -9.41 10.65 6.17
C GLU A 62 -9.70 9.66 7.32
N THR A 63 -9.22 8.42 7.19
CA THR A 63 -9.56 7.34 8.14
C THR A 63 -8.50 7.10 9.20
N GLY A 64 -7.26 7.53 8.97
CA GLY A 64 -6.13 7.19 9.84
C GLY A 64 -5.78 5.69 9.82
N ALA A 65 -6.13 4.97 8.74
CA ALA A 65 -5.92 3.54 8.61
C ALA A 65 -5.65 3.13 7.16
N TYR A 66 -4.93 2.05 6.99
CA TYR A 66 -4.71 1.41 5.68
C TYR A 66 -4.41 -0.07 5.87
N SER A 67 -4.50 -0.82 4.80
CA SER A 67 -4.07 -2.21 4.76
C SER A 67 -2.89 -2.41 3.82
N GLU A 68 -2.07 -3.41 4.13
CA GLU A 68 -1.07 -3.97 3.24
C GLU A 68 -1.47 -5.39 2.87
N ASN A 69 -1.63 -5.64 1.58
CA ASN A 69 -2.09 -6.92 1.08
C ASN A 69 -1.02 -7.50 0.16
N PHE A 70 -0.60 -8.72 0.43
CA PHE A 70 0.47 -9.40 -0.30
C PHE A 70 -0.15 -10.34 -1.34
N PRO A 71 -0.12 -9.98 -2.63
CA PRO A 71 -0.76 -10.79 -3.66
C PRO A 71 0.02 -12.06 -3.95
N SER A 72 -0.69 -13.13 -4.32
CA SER A 72 -0.08 -14.35 -4.85
C SER A 72 0.29 -14.19 -6.34
N ALA A 73 1.12 -15.11 -6.85
CA ALA A 73 1.64 -15.04 -8.22
C ALA A 73 0.54 -15.06 -9.30
N ASN A 74 -0.59 -15.72 -9.03
CA ASN A 74 -1.73 -15.74 -9.97
C ASN A 74 -2.52 -14.44 -10.02
N MET A 75 -2.24 -13.49 -9.12
CA MET A 75 -2.89 -12.16 -9.07
C MET A 75 -2.15 -11.09 -9.88
N VAL A 76 -1.12 -11.44 -10.66
CA VAL A 76 -0.27 -10.48 -11.39
C VAL A 76 -1.08 -9.49 -12.23
N LYS A 77 -2.06 -9.95 -13.00
CA LYS A 77 -2.85 -9.09 -13.89
C LYS A 77 -3.65 -8.02 -13.14
N ILE A 78 -4.34 -8.41 -12.07
CA ILE A 78 -5.15 -7.46 -11.28
C ILE A 78 -4.28 -6.55 -10.43
N THR A 79 -3.13 -7.04 -9.97
CA THR A 79 -2.13 -6.23 -9.25
C THR A 79 -1.56 -5.15 -10.18
N ASP A 80 -1.19 -5.49 -11.40
CA ASP A 80 -0.73 -4.55 -12.41
C ASP A 80 -1.80 -3.50 -12.75
N TYR A 81 -3.05 -3.93 -12.94
CA TYR A 81 -4.19 -3.05 -13.15
C TYR A 81 -4.32 -1.99 -12.03
N CYS A 82 -4.21 -2.40 -10.77
CA CYS A 82 -4.27 -1.48 -9.63
C CYS A 82 -3.12 -0.47 -9.58
N GLY A 83 -1.98 -0.80 -10.18
CA GLY A 83 -0.83 0.10 -10.32
C GLY A 83 -0.95 1.09 -11.49
N ILE A 84 -1.55 0.66 -12.59
CA ILE A 84 -1.66 1.47 -13.82
C ILE A 84 -2.82 2.48 -13.73
N PHE A 85 -3.97 2.05 -13.22
CA PHE A 85 -5.19 2.88 -13.20
C PHE A 85 -5.41 3.55 -11.85
N SER A 86 -5.63 4.88 -11.89
CA SER A 86 -5.95 5.66 -10.69
C SER A 86 -7.40 5.46 -10.26
N GLY A 87 -7.64 5.34 -8.95
CA GLY A 87 -8.98 5.34 -8.36
C GLY A 87 -9.81 6.60 -8.63
N ARG A 88 -9.16 7.70 -9.08
CA ARG A 88 -9.89 8.89 -9.58
C ARG A 88 -10.62 8.64 -10.89
N LYS A 89 -10.14 7.71 -11.69
CA LYS A 89 -10.66 7.44 -13.05
C LYS A 89 -11.46 6.14 -13.13
N VAL A 90 -11.16 5.19 -12.25
CA VAL A 90 -11.81 3.88 -12.23
C VAL A 90 -12.24 3.52 -10.82
N ASP A 91 -13.42 2.93 -10.67
CA ASP A 91 -13.88 2.39 -9.40
C ASP A 91 -13.23 1.03 -9.14
N LYS A 92 -12.45 0.93 -8.07
CA LYS A 92 -11.76 -0.30 -7.67
C LYS A 92 -12.47 -1.05 -6.53
N SER A 93 -13.62 -0.56 -6.08
CA SER A 93 -14.30 -1.09 -4.90
C SER A 93 -14.77 -2.54 -5.04
N ASN A 94 -14.99 -2.99 -6.27
CA ASN A 94 -15.50 -4.33 -6.59
C ASN A 94 -14.45 -5.25 -7.25
N LEU A 95 -13.17 -4.84 -7.27
CA LEU A 95 -12.12 -5.66 -7.89
C LEU A 95 -11.77 -6.90 -7.06
N PHE A 96 -11.96 -6.81 -5.75
CA PHE A 96 -11.63 -7.86 -4.79
C PHE A 96 -12.78 -8.03 -3.80
N LYS A 97 -12.83 -9.18 -3.18
CA LYS A 97 -13.67 -9.40 -2.01
C LYS A 97 -12.99 -8.76 -0.81
N SER A 98 -13.53 -7.63 -0.36
CA SER A 98 -12.98 -6.88 0.76
C SER A 98 -13.51 -7.39 2.09
N PHE A 99 -12.64 -7.44 3.09
CA PHE A 99 -13.00 -7.67 4.48
C PHE A 99 -12.31 -6.65 5.38
N TYR A 100 -12.74 -6.56 6.64
CA TYR A 100 -12.27 -5.57 7.61
C TYR A 100 -11.93 -6.25 8.92
N GLY A 101 -10.91 -5.74 9.58
CA GLY A 101 -10.48 -6.18 10.91
C GLY A 101 -10.97 -5.25 12.03
N GLN A 102 -10.10 -5.01 13.00
CA GLN A 102 -10.42 -4.25 14.21
C GLN A 102 -10.74 -2.77 13.94
N LEU A 103 -10.11 -2.16 12.95
CA LEU A 103 -10.26 -0.73 12.64
C LEU A 103 -11.53 -0.43 11.84
N ASN A 104 -12.12 -1.42 11.18
CA ASN A 104 -13.32 -1.29 10.35
C ASN A 104 -13.23 -0.25 9.21
N THR A 105 -12.04 0.30 8.94
CA THR A 105 -11.82 1.37 7.95
C THR A 105 -10.70 1.07 6.97
N ALA A 106 -9.94 0.00 7.19
CA ALA A 106 -8.87 -0.46 6.32
C ALA A 106 -9.33 -1.69 5.53
N PRO A 107 -9.79 -1.55 4.28
CA PRO A 107 -10.23 -2.69 3.48
C PRO A 107 -9.05 -3.60 3.17
N MET A 108 -9.17 -4.87 3.52
CA MET A 108 -8.23 -5.94 3.20
C MET A 108 -8.79 -6.83 2.09
N ILE A 109 -7.90 -7.53 1.37
CA ILE A 109 -8.23 -8.35 0.21
C ILE A 109 -8.27 -9.82 0.62
N GLU A 110 -9.45 -10.47 0.52
CA GLU A 110 -9.61 -11.87 0.92
C GLU A 110 -8.78 -12.84 0.05
N GLU A 111 -8.57 -12.50 -1.22
CA GLU A 111 -7.79 -13.33 -2.16
C GLU A 111 -6.28 -13.28 -1.90
N CYS A 112 -5.79 -12.33 -1.10
CA CYS A 112 -4.38 -12.24 -0.75
C CYS A 112 -4.03 -13.21 0.38
N PRO A 113 -2.92 -13.98 0.26
CA PRO A 113 -2.52 -14.96 1.30
C PRO A 113 -2.07 -14.33 2.61
N LEU A 114 -1.74 -13.04 2.61
CA LEU A 114 -1.30 -12.30 3.79
C LEU A 114 -1.82 -10.86 3.72
N ASN A 115 -2.33 -10.38 4.85
CA ASN A 115 -2.86 -9.03 4.99
C ASN A 115 -2.41 -8.42 6.33
N PHE A 116 -2.02 -7.16 6.31
CA PHE A 116 -1.78 -6.37 7.53
C PHE A 116 -2.83 -5.26 7.61
N GLU A 117 -3.47 -5.14 8.75
CA GLU A 117 -4.29 -3.99 9.10
C GLU A 117 -3.45 -3.00 9.90
N CYS A 118 -3.33 -1.76 9.40
CA CYS A 118 -2.42 -0.77 9.93
C CYS A 118 -3.15 0.47 10.42
N LYS A 119 -2.89 0.86 11.67
CA LYS A 119 -3.29 2.15 12.21
C LYS A 119 -2.21 3.18 11.92
N LEU A 120 -2.56 4.31 11.31
CA LEU A 120 -1.61 5.37 11.01
C LEU A 120 -0.93 5.88 12.29
N PHE A 121 0.39 5.80 12.31
CA PHE A 121 1.24 6.20 13.42
C PHE A 121 1.89 7.57 13.17
N GLN A 122 2.46 7.76 11.97
CA GLN A 122 3.16 8.98 11.60
C GLN A 122 3.14 9.16 10.07
N THR A 123 3.21 10.41 9.64
CA THR A 123 3.31 10.80 8.23
C THR A 123 4.57 11.64 8.03
N ILE A 124 5.37 11.31 7.02
CA ILE A 124 6.62 12.00 6.69
C ILE A 124 6.60 12.38 5.22
N GLU A 125 6.88 13.64 4.90
CA GLU A 125 7.10 14.05 3.52
C GLU A 125 8.56 13.76 3.10
N ALA A 126 8.73 13.12 1.94
CA ALA A 126 10.03 12.78 1.37
C ALA A 126 10.03 13.06 -0.13
N GLY A 127 10.54 14.21 -0.55
CA GLY A 127 10.56 14.62 -1.95
C GLY A 127 9.14 14.69 -2.54
N ASN A 128 8.89 13.95 -3.61
CA ASN A 128 7.58 13.87 -4.26
C ASN A 128 6.67 12.78 -3.67
N ASN A 129 7.11 12.11 -2.60
CA ASN A 129 6.36 11.07 -1.90
C ASN A 129 5.94 11.50 -0.50
N ILE A 130 4.95 10.79 0.03
CA ILE A 130 4.55 10.80 1.43
C ILE A 130 4.76 9.39 1.97
N ILE A 131 5.48 9.28 3.09
CA ILE A 131 5.69 8.04 3.81
C ILE A 131 4.66 7.96 4.93
N PHE A 132 3.86 6.92 4.94
CA PHE A 132 2.94 6.60 6.02
C PHE A 132 3.53 5.47 6.85
N LEU A 133 3.73 5.74 8.13
CA LEU A 133 4.11 4.73 9.11
C LEU A 133 2.85 4.21 9.78
N GLY A 134 2.64 2.91 9.76
CA GLY A 134 1.50 2.27 10.37
C GLY A 134 1.91 1.24 11.43
N GLU A 135 1.24 1.27 12.57
CA GLU A 135 1.30 0.19 13.53
C GLU A 135 0.40 -0.95 13.06
N VAL A 136 0.96 -2.14 12.91
CA VAL A 136 0.20 -3.33 12.53
C VAL A 136 -0.62 -3.79 13.72
N VAL A 137 -1.93 -3.72 13.61
CA VAL A 137 -2.88 -4.08 14.67
C VAL A 137 -3.53 -5.46 14.45
N SER A 138 -3.46 -5.98 13.23
CA SER A 138 -3.96 -7.31 12.86
C SER A 138 -3.19 -7.87 11.66
N VAL A 139 -3.01 -9.19 11.65
CA VAL A 139 -2.36 -9.96 10.57
C VAL A 139 -3.24 -11.13 10.17
#